data_6f93a1fb0581ff1ab7cd668f8263b24e
#
_entry.id   6f93a1fb0581ff1ab7cd668f8263b24e
#
_cell.length_a   1.000
_cell.length_b   1.000
_cell.length_c   1.000
_cell.angle_alpha   90.00
_cell.angle_beta   90.00
_cell.angle_gamma   90.00
#
_symmetry.space_group_name_H-M   'P 1'
#
loop_
_entity.id
_entity.type
_entity.pdbx_description
1 polymer ?
#
loop_
_entity_poly.entity_id
_entity_poly.type
_entity_poly.pdbx_seq_one_letter_code
_entity_poly.pdbx_strand_id
1 'polypeptide(L)'
;MSEIKTLSEFIVERQAEFPGASGDLSSLLTAFRLAGKIVNREVNKAGLMAEILGAAGNENVQGEAQQKLDVYANDLFIRLLRSQGMVCAVASEENDDIVHFDNGGKYVVTMDPLDGSSNIDVNVSIGTIFSIYRRISTGPKATLEDFMQPGTAQVAAGYIIYGSSTMLVYTTGHGVNGFTLDPGIGTFCLSHANMTTPAEGNIFSVNEGNYNDFSEGVRNYIDDCKKRNMSGRYIGSLVADFHRNLLKGGIYMYPAT
;
A
#
# COMPACT_ATOMS: atom_id res chain seq x y z
N MET A 1 -17.35 -9.39 25.35
CA MET A 1 -17.10 -9.01 23.94
C MET A 1 -16.03 -7.92 23.99
N SER A 2 -14.93 -8.06 23.25
CA SER A 2 -13.95 -6.98 23.11
C SER A 2 -14.65 -5.78 22.45
N GLU A 3 -14.43 -4.59 22.99
CA GLU A 3 -14.95 -3.35 22.43
C GLU A 3 -14.41 -3.16 21.01
N ILE A 4 -15.32 -3.01 20.04
CA ILE A 4 -14.93 -2.79 18.64
C ILE A 4 -14.56 -1.32 18.51
N LYS A 5 -13.29 -1.04 18.21
CA LYS A 5 -12.78 0.31 17.96
C LYS A 5 -12.66 0.55 16.46
N THR A 6 -13.38 1.51 15.93
CA THR A 6 -13.31 1.88 14.52
C THR A 6 -12.03 2.72 14.24
N LEU A 7 -11.60 2.73 12.98
CA LEU A 7 -10.50 3.59 12.51
C LEU A 7 -10.76 5.07 12.84
N SER A 8 -12.01 5.52 12.70
CA SER A 8 -12.38 6.92 13.01
C SER A 8 -12.19 7.25 14.49
N GLU A 9 -12.65 6.39 15.40
CA GLU A 9 -12.43 6.54 16.85
C GLU A 9 -10.94 6.52 17.20
N PHE A 10 -10.18 5.59 16.62
CA PHE A 10 -8.74 5.50 16.82
C PHE A 10 -8.01 6.79 16.39
N ILE A 11 -8.36 7.37 15.24
CA ILE A 11 -7.78 8.63 14.77
C ILE A 11 -8.10 9.78 15.72
N VAL A 12 -9.35 9.89 16.18
CA VAL A 12 -9.78 10.95 17.10
C VAL A 12 -9.05 10.85 18.45
N GLU A 13 -8.97 9.65 19.03
CA GLU A 13 -8.26 9.43 20.30
C GLU A 13 -6.79 9.80 20.23
N ARG A 14 -6.12 9.47 19.12
CA ARG A 14 -4.71 9.76 18.93
C ARG A 14 -4.41 11.19 18.45
N GLN A 15 -5.42 11.97 18.17
CA GLN A 15 -5.24 13.36 17.71
C GLN A 15 -4.47 14.21 18.74
N ALA A 16 -4.60 13.91 20.03
CA ALA A 16 -3.85 14.58 21.10
C ALA A 16 -2.32 14.35 21.04
N GLU A 17 -1.86 13.30 20.37
CA GLU A 17 -0.44 13.00 20.16
C GLU A 17 0.20 13.93 19.11
N PHE A 18 -0.61 14.68 18.37
CA PHE A 18 -0.18 15.55 17.27
C PHE A 18 -0.56 17.01 17.55
N PRO A 19 0.21 17.73 18.37
CA PRO A 19 -0.05 19.15 18.63
C PRO A 19 -0.06 19.96 17.33
N GLY A 20 -1.15 20.68 17.06
CA GLY A 20 -1.33 21.44 15.83
C GLY A 20 -1.91 20.64 14.65
N ALA A 21 -2.43 19.43 14.90
CA ALA A 21 -3.15 18.66 13.87
C ALA A 21 -4.37 19.44 13.38
N SER A 22 -4.43 19.69 12.06
CA SER A 22 -5.52 20.42 11.40
C SER A 22 -6.67 19.50 10.92
N GLY A 23 -6.57 18.19 11.13
CA GLY A 23 -7.50 17.21 10.58
C GLY A 23 -7.21 16.82 9.12
N ASP A 24 -6.24 17.46 8.47
CA ASP A 24 -5.91 17.24 7.06
C ASP A 24 -5.55 15.77 6.79
N LEU A 25 -4.68 15.18 7.63
CA LEU A 25 -4.27 13.79 7.50
C LEU A 25 -5.46 12.82 7.72
N SER A 26 -6.35 13.14 8.65
CA SER A 26 -7.57 12.35 8.89
C SER A 26 -8.47 12.34 7.65
N SER A 27 -8.56 13.47 6.94
CA SER A 27 -9.29 13.57 5.68
C SER A 27 -8.65 12.72 4.59
N LEU A 28 -7.31 12.71 4.48
CA LEU A 28 -6.59 11.86 3.52
C LEU A 28 -6.79 10.37 3.82
N LEU A 29 -6.68 9.94 5.07
CA LEU A 29 -6.96 8.56 5.47
C LEU A 29 -8.41 8.17 5.19
N THR A 30 -9.35 9.13 5.23
CA THR A 30 -10.74 8.89 4.84
C THR A 30 -10.88 8.60 3.35
N ALA A 31 -10.11 9.29 2.48
CA ALA A 31 -10.08 8.99 1.05
C ALA A 31 -9.55 7.57 0.79
N PHE A 32 -8.42 7.20 1.38
CA PHE A 32 -7.86 5.84 1.28
C PHE A 32 -8.84 4.77 1.79
N ARG A 33 -9.45 5.01 2.96
CA ARG A 33 -10.46 4.11 3.53
C ARG A 33 -11.65 3.89 2.60
N LEU A 34 -12.16 4.96 1.98
CA LEU A 34 -13.29 4.86 1.06
C LEU A 34 -12.88 4.17 -0.23
N ALA A 35 -11.76 4.55 -0.83
CA ALA A 35 -11.23 3.89 -2.03
C ALA A 35 -11.01 2.40 -1.78
N GLY A 36 -10.33 2.03 -0.70
CA GLY A 36 -10.08 0.63 -0.36
C GLY A 36 -11.35 -0.21 -0.20
N LYS A 37 -12.43 0.36 0.36
CA LYS A 37 -13.72 -0.35 0.43
C LYS A 37 -14.34 -0.57 -0.95
N ILE A 38 -14.23 0.43 -1.83
CA ILE A 38 -14.78 0.34 -3.18
C ILE A 38 -13.95 -0.66 -4.01
N VAL A 39 -12.62 -0.58 -3.96
CA VAL A 39 -11.73 -1.55 -4.63
C VAL A 39 -12.00 -2.97 -4.11
N ASN A 40 -12.09 -3.15 -2.78
CA ASN A 40 -12.42 -4.45 -2.20
C ASN A 40 -13.71 -5.03 -2.74
N ARG A 41 -14.74 -4.19 -2.91
CA ARG A 41 -16.01 -4.64 -3.49
C ARG A 41 -15.83 -5.14 -4.92
N GLU A 42 -14.99 -4.48 -5.73
CA GLU A 42 -14.75 -4.89 -7.11
C GLU A 42 -13.85 -6.14 -7.18
N VAL A 43 -12.79 -6.20 -6.36
CA VAL A 43 -11.93 -7.40 -6.23
C VAL A 43 -12.76 -8.64 -5.89
N ASN A 44 -13.70 -8.52 -4.95
CA ASN A 44 -14.58 -9.64 -4.56
C ASN A 44 -15.57 -10.06 -5.67
N LYS A 45 -15.67 -9.30 -6.76
CA LYS A 45 -16.46 -9.65 -7.95
C LYS A 45 -15.60 -10.16 -9.11
N ALA A 46 -14.28 -10.20 -8.94
CA ALA A 46 -13.38 -10.75 -9.94
C ALA A 46 -13.83 -12.18 -10.31
N GLY A 47 -13.89 -12.45 -11.59
CA GLY A 47 -14.45 -13.70 -12.12
C GLY A 47 -15.96 -13.73 -12.32
N LEU A 48 -16.73 -12.81 -11.70
CA LEU A 48 -18.16 -12.67 -11.95
C LEU A 48 -18.50 -11.66 -13.05
N MET A 49 -17.61 -10.69 -13.28
CA MET A 49 -17.79 -9.60 -14.24
C MET A 49 -16.58 -9.54 -15.17
N ALA A 50 -16.79 -9.79 -16.45
CA ALA A 50 -15.73 -9.74 -17.48
C ALA A 50 -15.09 -8.33 -17.66
N GLU A 51 -15.77 -7.29 -17.16
CA GLU A 51 -15.29 -5.91 -17.22
C GLU A 51 -14.20 -5.62 -16.16
N ILE A 52 -14.04 -6.50 -15.16
CA ILE A 52 -13.07 -6.34 -14.05
C ILE A 52 -11.76 -7.08 -14.36
N LEU A 53 -11.85 -8.22 -15.02
CA LEU A 53 -10.72 -9.09 -15.36
C LEU A 53 -10.11 -8.76 -16.73
N GLY A 54 -8.85 -9.09 -16.89
CA GLY A 54 -8.11 -9.03 -18.15
C GLY A 54 -7.41 -7.70 -18.41
N ALA A 55 -6.49 -7.72 -19.35
CA ALA A 55 -5.66 -6.59 -19.72
C ALA A 55 -6.48 -5.39 -20.22
N ALA A 56 -6.06 -4.18 -19.84
CA ALA A 56 -6.62 -2.93 -20.34
C ALA A 56 -6.16 -2.60 -21.77
N GLY A 57 -5.10 -3.27 -22.25
CA GLY A 57 -4.51 -3.05 -23.57
C GLY A 57 -3.39 -2.00 -23.58
N ASN A 58 -3.00 -1.49 -22.43
CA ASN A 58 -1.90 -0.56 -22.24
C ASN A 58 -0.83 -1.17 -21.32
N GLU A 59 0.35 -0.56 -21.28
CA GLU A 59 1.43 -0.87 -20.32
C GLU A 59 1.58 0.28 -19.32
N ASN A 60 2.00 -0.02 -18.08
CA ASN A 60 2.33 0.98 -17.08
C ASN A 60 3.77 1.51 -17.29
N VAL A 61 4.21 2.46 -16.45
CA VAL A 61 5.57 3.06 -16.53
C VAL A 61 6.71 2.06 -16.33
N GLN A 62 6.44 0.87 -15.79
CA GLN A 62 7.39 -0.21 -15.62
C GLN A 62 7.41 -1.19 -16.80
N GLY A 63 6.53 -0.99 -17.80
CA GLY A 63 6.38 -1.88 -18.97
C GLY A 63 5.56 -3.12 -18.67
N GLU A 64 4.79 -3.14 -17.59
CA GLU A 64 3.87 -4.21 -17.25
C GLU A 64 2.49 -3.98 -17.88
N ALA A 65 1.82 -5.06 -18.32
CA ALA A 65 0.49 -4.95 -18.88
C ALA A 65 -0.52 -4.54 -17.81
N GLN A 66 -1.14 -3.36 -17.98
CA GLN A 66 -2.18 -2.86 -17.09
C GLN A 66 -3.42 -3.76 -17.13
N GLN A 67 -3.94 -4.10 -15.97
CA GLN A 67 -5.23 -4.75 -15.84
C GLN A 67 -6.35 -3.69 -15.78
N LYS A 68 -7.55 -4.04 -16.16
CA LYS A 68 -8.69 -3.11 -16.09
C LYS A 68 -8.96 -2.59 -14.67
N LEU A 69 -8.70 -3.43 -13.67
CA LEU A 69 -8.89 -3.05 -12.28
C LEU A 69 -7.80 -2.08 -11.79
N ASP A 70 -6.58 -2.11 -12.37
CA ASP A 70 -5.52 -1.12 -12.07
C ASP A 70 -5.99 0.27 -12.48
N VAL A 71 -6.44 0.41 -13.72
CA VAL A 71 -6.95 1.67 -14.25
C VAL A 71 -8.12 2.18 -13.41
N TYR A 72 -9.05 1.29 -13.07
CA TYR A 72 -10.19 1.65 -12.23
C TYR A 72 -9.76 2.11 -10.83
N ALA A 73 -8.86 1.38 -10.18
CA ALA A 73 -8.35 1.73 -8.86
C ALA A 73 -7.59 3.06 -8.88
N ASN A 74 -6.72 3.25 -9.88
CA ASN A 74 -5.97 4.49 -10.08
C ASN A 74 -6.90 5.70 -10.19
N ASP A 75 -7.86 5.66 -11.09
CA ASP A 75 -8.82 6.75 -11.31
C ASP A 75 -9.64 7.03 -10.05
N LEU A 76 -10.04 5.99 -9.33
CA LEU A 76 -10.80 6.11 -8.09
C LEU A 76 -9.99 6.81 -7.00
N PHE A 77 -8.74 6.38 -6.75
CA PHE A 77 -7.87 7.00 -5.74
C PHE A 77 -7.57 8.46 -6.10
N ILE A 78 -7.19 8.75 -7.34
CA ILE A 78 -6.93 10.12 -7.82
C ILE A 78 -8.15 11.01 -7.61
N ARG A 79 -9.34 10.55 -8.00
CA ARG A 79 -10.60 11.30 -7.83
C ARG A 79 -10.90 11.59 -6.36
N LEU A 80 -10.76 10.59 -5.48
CA LEU A 80 -11.06 10.76 -4.06
C LEU A 80 -10.03 11.63 -3.35
N LEU A 81 -8.74 11.50 -3.66
CA LEU A 81 -7.68 12.37 -3.12
C LEU A 81 -7.87 13.82 -3.57
N ARG A 82 -8.22 14.04 -4.83
CA ARG A 82 -8.54 15.39 -5.36
C ARG A 82 -9.70 16.03 -4.61
N SER A 83 -10.75 15.26 -4.33
CA SER A 83 -11.97 15.78 -3.68
C SER A 83 -11.75 16.25 -2.24
N GLN A 84 -10.69 15.77 -1.56
CA GLN A 84 -10.38 16.21 -0.20
C GLN A 84 -9.71 17.59 -0.13
N GLY A 85 -9.15 18.10 -1.23
CA GLY A 85 -8.50 19.41 -1.29
C GLY A 85 -7.15 19.52 -0.59
N MET A 86 -6.67 18.46 0.09
CA MET A 86 -5.44 18.49 0.88
C MET A 86 -4.20 18.06 0.07
N VAL A 87 -4.38 17.32 -1.00
CA VAL A 87 -3.33 16.85 -1.92
C VAL A 87 -3.23 17.79 -3.10
N CYS A 88 -2.02 18.23 -3.44
CA CYS A 88 -1.78 19.06 -4.62
C CYS A 88 -1.28 18.25 -5.82
N ALA A 89 -0.73 17.08 -5.61
CA ALA A 89 -0.27 16.20 -6.69
C ALA A 89 -0.13 14.75 -6.24
N VAL A 90 -0.25 13.84 -7.20
CA VAL A 90 -0.08 12.39 -7.03
C VAL A 90 0.92 11.89 -8.06
N ALA A 91 1.88 11.08 -7.62
CA ALA A 91 2.70 10.22 -8.47
C ALA A 91 2.20 8.78 -8.31
N SER A 92 1.62 8.22 -9.34
CA SER A 92 1.10 6.85 -9.37
C SER A 92 1.95 6.01 -10.30
N GLU A 93 2.10 4.71 -9.99
CA GLU A 93 2.75 3.75 -10.86
C GLU A 93 2.06 3.67 -12.24
N GLU A 94 0.74 3.89 -12.27
CA GLU A 94 -0.09 3.77 -13.46
C GLU A 94 -0.08 5.03 -14.37
N ASN A 95 0.65 6.08 -13.99
CA ASN A 95 0.73 7.33 -14.75
C ASN A 95 2.17 7.69 -15.10
N ASP A 96 2.43 8.00 -16.37
CA ASP A 96 3.75 8.47 -16.85
C ASP A 96 4.20 9.76 -16.18
N ASP A 97 3.25 10.65 -15.91
CA ASP A 97 3.49 11.98 -15.36
C ASP A 97 2.83 12.19 -13.99
N ILE A 98 3.35 13.15 -13.25
CA ILE A 98 2.74 13.62 -12.00
C ILE A 98 1.35 14.20 -12.30
N VAL A 99 0.33 13.69 -11.64
CA VAL A 99 -1.04 14.19 -11.73
C VAL A 99 -1.21 15.38 -10.78
N HIS A 100 -1.31 16.58 -11.31
CA HIS A 100 -1.48 17.82 -10.54
C HIS A 100 -2.95 18.12 -10.24
N PHE A 101 -3.18 18.68 -9.05
CA PHE A 101 -4.48 19.21 -8.64
C PHE A 101 -4.39 20.73 -8.43
N ASP A 102 -5.29 21.48 -9.02
CA ASP A 102 -5.31 22.94 -8.91
C ASP A 102 -6.07 23.41 -7.65
N ASN A 103 -5.61 22.98 -6.47
CA ASN A 103 -6.31 23.19 -5.21
C ASN A 103 -5.45 23.73 -4.06
N GLY A 104 -4.17 24.01 -4.28
CA GLY A 104 -3.27 24.54 -3.24
C GLY A 104 -3.01 23.58 -2.06
N GLY A 105 -3.24 22.28 -2.24
CA GLY A 105 -3.03 21.27 -1.21
C GLY A 105 -1.60 21.26 -0.65
N LYS A 106 -1.46 20.82 0.60
CA LYS A 106 -0.19 20.83 1.36
C LYS A 106 0.60 19.53 1.22
N TYR A 107 0.00 18.51 0.63
CA TYR A 107 0.57 17.17 0.56
C TYR A 107 0.73 16.70 -0.86
N VAL A 108 1.71 15.84 -1.06
CA VAL A 108 1.86 15.00 -2.25
C VAL A 108 1.74 13.54 -1.84
N VAL A 109 1.25 12.71 -2.74
CA VAL A 109 1.04 11.28 -2.52
C VAL A 109 1.78 10.50 -3.59
N THR A 110 2.56 9.50 -3.18
CA THR A 110 3.03 8.43 -4.07
C THR A 110 2.20 7.20 -3.82
N MET A 111 1.81 6.48 -4.85
CA MET A 111 1.03 5.26 -4.69
C MET A 111 1.25 4.26 -5.81
N ASP A 112 1.15 3.00 -5.45
CA ASP A 112 0.78 1.91 -6.33
C ASP A 112 -0.71 1.60 -6.02
N PRO A 113 -1.63 1.89 -6.93
CA PRO A 113 -3.05 1.72 -6.67
C PRO A 113 -3.46 0.25 -6.54
N LEU A 114 -2.71 -0.68 -7.16
CA LEU A 114 -3.06 -2.11 -7.08
C LEU A 114 -1.84 -3.03 -7.27
N ASP A 115 -0.94 -3.06 -6.27
CA ASP A 115 0.22 -3.96 -6.21
C ASP A 115 -0.17 -5.42 -6.45
N GLY A 116 0.58 -6.05 -7.34
CA GLY A 116 0.40 -7.46 -7.67
C GLY A 116 -0.81 -7.75 -8.56
N SER A 117 -1.22 -6.82 -9.39
CA SER A 117 -2.42 -6.91 -10.24
C SER A 117 -2.44 -8.14 -11.17
N SER A 118 -1.28 -8.64 -11.58
CA SER A 118 -1.15 -9.91 -12.31
C SER A 118 -1.71 -11.13 -11.57
N ASN A 119 -1.92 -11.01 -10.26
CA ASN A 119 -2.47 -12.05 -9.40
C ASN A 119 -4.01 -12.04 -9.34
N ILE A 120 -4.68 -11.05 -9.91
CA ILE A 120 -6.15 -10.91 -9.87
C ILE A 120 -6.83 -12.12 -10.53
N ASP A 121 -6.34 -12.51 -11.70
CA ASP A 121 -6.93 -13.58 -12.51
C ASP A 121 -6.76 -14.97 -11.86
N VAL A 122 -5.86 -15.11 -10.92
CA VAL A 122 -5.58 -16.37 -10.19
C VAL A 122 -6.00 -16.31 -8.73
N ASN A 123 -6.72 -15.25 -8.32
CA ASN A 123 -7.29 -15.08 -6.99
C ASN A 123 -6.26 -15.12 -5.86
N VAL A 124 -5.09 -14.53 -6.07
CA VAL A 124 -4.06 -14.33 -5.06
C VAL A 124 -4.16 -12.91 -4.52
N SER A 125 -3.77 -12.70 -3.26
CA SER A 125 -3.87 -11.40 -2.57
C SER A 125 -3.09 -10.31 -3.30
N ILE A 126 -3.72 -9.17 -3.44
CA ILE A 126 -3.22 -7.94 -4.05
C ILE A 126 -3.40 -6.80 -3.05
N GLY A 127 -2.92 -5.60 -3.37
CA GLY A 127 -3.13 -4.47 -2.45
C GLY A 127 -2.83 -3.11 -3.05
N THR A 128 -3.07 -2.09 -2.25
CA THR A 128 -2.75 -0.69 -2.56
C THR A 128 -1.63 -0.24 -1.64
N ILE A 129 -0.60 0.40 -2.15
CA ILE A 129 0.51 0.96 -1.35
C ILE A 129 0.49 2.47 -1.50
N PHE A 130 0.70 3.21 -0.40
CA PHE A 130 0.75 4.66 -0.45
C PHE A 130 1.75 5.26 0.53
N SER A 131 2.27 6.42 0.14
CA SER A 131 3.12 7.27 0.96
C SER A 131 2.68 8.73 0.82
N ILE A 132 2.68 9.46 1.92
CA ILE A 132 2.24 10.85 1.99
C ILE A 132 3.41 11.71 2.48
N TYR A 133 3.77 12.70 1.69
CA TYR A 133 4.76 13.70 2.06
C TYR A 133 4.15 15.10 2.15
N ARG A 134 4.76 15.94 2.95
CA ARG A 134 4.44 17.36 2.92
C ARG A 134 5.13 17.98 1.71
N ARG A 135 4.40 18.77 0.92
CA ARG A 135 4.97 19.58 -0.16
C ARG A 135 6.00 20.54 0.39
N ILE A 136 7.17 20.62 -0.25
CA ILE A 136 8.28 21.51 0.11
C ILE A 136 8.51 22.61 -0.92
N SER A 137 8.11 22.40 -2.18
CA SER A 137 8.22 23.40 -3.24
C SER A 137 7.24 24.58 -3.04
N THR A 138 7.65 25.78 -3.44
CA THR A 138 6.86 27.02 -3.28
C THR A 138 6.19 27.49 -4.59
N GLY A 139 6.46 26.83 -5.71
CA GLY A 139 5.90 27.16 -7.01
C GLY A 139 4.40 26.87 -7.14
N PRO A 140 3.77 27.19 -8.28
CA PRO A 140 2.35 26.96 -8.50
C PRO A 140 1.99 25.46 -8.55
N LYS A 141 2.92 24.60 -8.96
CA LYS A 141 2.76 23.14 -9.04
C LYS A 141 3.81 22.44 -8.19
N ALA A 142 3.50 21.24 -7.72
CA ALA A 142 4.46 20.36 -7.11
C ALA A 142 5.54 19.96 -8.14
N THR A 143 6.75 19.67 -7.65
CA THR A 143 7.90 19.25 -8.45
C THR A 143 8.33 17.84 -8.07
N LEU A 144 9.20 17.22 -8.84
CA LEU A 144 9.74 15.92 -8.53
C LEU A 144 10.40 15.87 -7.13
N GLU A 145 11.02 16.97 -6.68
CA GLU A 145 11.64 17.09 -5.36
C GLU A 145 10.64 16.86 -4.21
N ASP A 146 9.36 17.19 -4.42
CA ASP A 146 8.33 16.97 -3.41
C ASP A 146 8.09 15.48 -3.14
N PHE A 147 8.37 14.62 -4.13
CA PHE A 147 8.20 13.17 -4.06
C PHE A 147 9.50 12.43 -3.70
N MET A 148 10.66 13.02 -4.02
CA MET A 148 11.98 12.42 -3.80
C MET A 148 12.58 12.75 -2.43
N GLN A 149 11.74 13.01 -1.44
CA GLN A 149 12.18 13.27 -0.07
C GLN A 149 12.65 11.98 0.62
N PRO A 150 13.54 12.07 1.62
CA PRO A 150 13.90 10.90 2.43
C PRO A 150 12.68 10.21 3.04
N GLY A 151 12.70 8.88 3.13
CA GLY A 151 11.58 8.11 3.71
C GLY A 151 11.25 8.52 5.16
N THR A 152 12.22 9.09 5.90
CA THR A 152 12.00 9.65 7.25
C THR A 152 11.18 10.93 7.27
N ALA A 153 10.98 11.59 6.12
CA ALA A 153 10.13 12.78 5.98
C ALA A 153 8.67 12.44 5.67
N GLN A 154 8.33 11.16 5.55
CA GLN A 154 6.93 10.73 5.35
C GLN A 154 6.06 11.20 6.51
N VAL A 155 4.93 11.83 6.19
CA VAL A 155 3.89 12.20 7.15
C VAL A 155 3.06 10.98 7.52
N ALA A 156 2.81 10.12 6.57
CA ALA A 156 2.20 8.82 6.76
C ALA A 156 2.60 7.88 5.61
N ALA A 157 2.62 6.59 5.90
CA ALA A 157 2.77 5.54 4.92
C ALA A 157 1.86 4.37 5.30
N GLY A 158 1.42 3.61 4.31
CA GLY A 158 0.56 2.47 4.58
C GLY A 158 0.21 1.68 3.33
N TYR A 159 -0.58 0.66 3.55
CA TYR A 159 -1.11 -0.17 2.49
C TYR A 159 -2.49 -0.71 2.84
N ILE A 160 -3.21 -1.13 1.82
CA ILE A 160 -4.44 -1.90 1.96
C ILE A 160 -4.18 -3.25 1.29
N ILE A 161 -4.35 -4.34 2.01
CA ILE A 161 -4.27 -5.69 1.44
C ILE A 161 -5.68 -6.25 1.25
N TYR A 162 -5.95 -6.75 0.04
CA TYR A 162 -7.18 -7.42 -0.34
C TYR A 162 -6.91 -8.93 -0.38
N GLY A 163 -7.10 -9.59 0.76
CA GLY A 163 -6.82 -11.00 0.97
C GLY A 163 -8.00 -11.74 1.57
N SER A 164 -7.74 -12.74 2.40
CA SER A 164 -8.77 -13.49 3.14
C SER A 164 -9.62 -12.58 4.03
N SER A 165 -9.08 -11.45 4.44
CA SER A 165 -9.80 -10.27 4.94
C SER A 165 -9.14 -9.03 4.34
N THR A 166 -9.89 -7.93 4.20
CA THR A 166 -9.31 -6.67 3.77
C THR A 166 -8.78 -5.90 4.96
N MET A 167 -7.51 -5.56 4.93
CA MET A 167 -6.87 -4.82 6.01
C MET A 167 -6.25 -3.53 5.49
N LEU A 168 -6.41 -2.44 6.24
CA LEU A 168 -5.67 -1.20 6.10
C LEU A 168 -4.63 -1.14 7.21
N VAL A 169 -3.36 -1.04 6.83
CA VAL A 169 -2.23 -0.92 7.75
C VAL A 169 -1.52 0.40 7.48
N TYR A 170 -1.31 1.22 8.51
CA TYR A 170 -0.61 2.49 8.32
C TYR A 170 0.19 2.91 9.54
N THR A 171 1.10 3.85 9.30
CA THR A 171 1.87 4.55 10.31
C THR A 171 1.89 6.06 10.03
N THR A 172 2.01 6.83 11.10
CA THR A 172 2.29 8.28 11.08
C THR A 172 3.62 8.58 11.79
N GLY A 173 4.51 7.60 11.89
CA GLY A 173 5.74 7.68 12.67
C GLY A 173 5.59 7.30 14.16
N HIS A 174 4.36 7.03 14.62
CA HIS A 174 4.05 6.71 16.02
C HIS A 174 3.51 5.26 16.15
N GLY A 175 4.27 4.30 15.65
CA GLY A 175 3.87 2.89 15.60
C GLY A 175 3.05 2.54 14.36
N VAL A 176 2.91 1.25 14.11
CA VAL A 176 2.15 0.69 12.98
C VAL A 176 0.87 0.08 13.51
N ASN A 177 -0.27 0.38 12.88
CA ASN A 177 -1.55 -0.16 13.31
C ASN A 177 -2.32 -0.74 12.13
N GLY A 178 -2.96 -1.89 12.35
CA GLY A 178 -3.74 -2.62 11.36
C GLY A 178 -5.22 -2.65 11.71
N PHE A 179 -6.05 -2.39 10.70
CA PHE A 179 -7.50 -2.32 10.79
C PHE A 179 -8.11 -3.28 9.78
N THR A 180 -8.96 -4.18 10.25
CA THR A 180 -9.69 -5.11 9.39
C THR A 180 -11.04 -4.53 9.02
N LEU A 181 -11.40 -4.63 7.74
CA LEU A 181 -12.73 -4.26 7.27
C LEU A 181 -13.76 -5.26 7.78
N ASP A 182 -14.69 -4.77 8.56
CA ASP A 182 -15.91 -5.53 8.89
C ASP A 182 -16.94 -5.27 7.78
N PRO A 183 -17.24 -6.26 6.93
CA PRO A 183 -18.18 -6.09 5.83
C PRO A 183 -19.63 -5.90 6.30
N GLY A 184 -19.98 -6.35 7.51
CA GLY A 184 -21.33 -6.24 8.07
C GLY A 184 -21.71 -4.81 8.41
N ILE A 185 -20.77 -4.04 8.94
CA ILE A 185 -20.97 -2.61 9.25
C ILE A 185 -20.25 -1.68 8.29
N GLY A 186 -19.51 -2.23 7.33
CA GLY A 186 -18.84 -1.49 6.26
C GLY A 186 -17.75 -0.53 6.76
N THR A 187 -17.05 -0.87 7.84
CA THR A 187 -15.99 -0.01 8.39
C THR A 187 -14.73 -0.80 8.79
N PHE A 188 -13.60 -0.10 8.80
CA PHE A 188 -12.33 -0.65 9.29
C PHE A 188 -12.28 -0.55 10.81
N CYS A 189 -12.02 -1.68 11.47
CA CYS A 189 -11.94 -1.82 12.92
C CYS A 189 -10.53 -2.21 13.34
N LEU A 190 -10.01 -1.63 14.41
CA LEU A 190 -8.69 -1.94 14.95
C LEU A 190 -8.60 -3.43 15.30
N SER A 191 -7.73 -4.14 14.61
CA SER A 191 -7.47 -5.56 14.83
C SER A 191 -6.05 -5.85 15.29
N HIS A 192 -5.10 -4.99 14.92
CA HIS A 192 -3.68 -5.14 15.21
C HIS A 192 -3.11 -3.81 15.69
N ALA A 193 -3.09 -3.60 16.99
CA ALA A 193 -2.50 -2.40 17.58
C ALA A 193 -0.98 -2.55 17.75
N ASN A 194 -0.23 -1.49 17.44
CA ASN A 194 1.22 -1.41 17.66
C ASN A 194 1.97 -2.61 17.09
N MET A 195 1.73 -2.89 15.81
CA MET A 195 2.40 -4.00 15.10
C MET A 195 3.92 -3.80 15.12
N THR A 196 4.63 -4.86 15.45
CA THR A 196 6.10 -4.91 15.43
C THR A 196 6.55 -6.19 14.74
N THR A 197 7.60 -6.10 13.96
CA THR A 197 8.23 -7.29 13.40
C THR A 197 8.91 -8.08 14.52
N PRO A 198 8.68 -9.41 14.64
CA PRO A 198 9.41 -10.25 15.58
C PRO A 198 10.93 -10.11 15.40
N ALA A 199 11.67 -10.08 16.52
CA ALA A 199 13.13 -9.93 16.50
C ALA A 199 13.82 -11.09 15.75
N GLU A 200 13.24 -12.28 15.83
CA GLU A 200 13.70 -13.46 15.10
C GLU A 200 12.63 -13.93 14.12
N GLY A 201 13.03 -14.13 12.87
CA GLY A 201 12.17 -14.66 11.82
C GLY A 201 12.82 -15.90 11.18
N ASN A 202 12.00 -16.83 10.71
CA ASN A 202 12.46 -18.00 9.99
C ASN A 202 11.89 -18.08 8.57
N ILE A 203 11.51 -16.95 8.02
CA ILE A 203 10.93 -16.82 6.67
C ILE A 203 11.88 -16.00 5.81
N PHE A 204 12.11 -16.45 4.58
CA PHE A 204 12.65 -15.61 3.51
C PHE A 204 11.71 -15.64 2.30
N SER A 205 11.54 -14.48 1.69
CA SER A 205 10.63 -14.26 0.57
C SER A 205 11.41 -13.66 -0.59
N VAL A 206 11.62 -14.42 -1.65
CA VAL A 206 12.34 -14.04 -2.86
C VAL A 206 11.90 -14.93 -4.02
N ASN A 207 11.87 -14.38 -5.24
CA ASN A 207 11.64 -15.21 -6.43
C ASN A 207 12.90 -16.04 -6.75
N GLU A 208 12.97 -17.25 -6.24
CA GLU A 208 14.08 -18.16 -6.52
C GLU A 208 14.15 -18.62 -7.99
N GLY A 209 13.12 -18.36 -8.80
CA GLY A 209 13.19 -18.58 -10.24
C GLY A 209 14.34 -17.81 -10.90
N ASN A 210 14.71 -16.67 -10.32
CA ASN A 210 15.82 -15.82 -10.78
C ASN A 210 17.16 -16.13 -10.08
N TYR A 211 17.28 -17.24 -9.34
CA TYR A 211 18.44 -17.56 -8.51
C TYR A 211 19.78 -17.45 -9.28
N ASN A 212 19.82 -17.91 -10.54
CA ASN A 212 21.04 -17.92 -11.34
C ASN A 212 21.48 -16.50 -11.75
N ASP A 213 20.56 -15.55 -11.81
CA ASP A 213 20.80 -14.17 -12.23
C ASP A 213 21.17 -13.27 -11.04
N PHE A 214 20.99 -13.74 -9.81
CA PHE A 214 21.35 -13.00 -8.62
C PHE A 214 22.85 -12.86 -8.41
N SER A 215 23.24 -11.78 -7.77
CA SER A 215 24.63 -11.61 -7.32
C SER A 215 25.05 -12.74 -6.37
N GLU A 216 26.36 -13.00 -6.30
CA GLU A 216 26.91 -14.03 -5.41
C GLU A 216 26.49 -13.82 -3.94
N GLY A 217 26.48 -12.57 -3.48
CA GLY A 217 26.05 -12.23 -2.10
C GLY A 217 24.62 -12.65 -1.81
N VAL A 218 23.69 -12.40 -2.74
CA VAL A 218 22.28 -12.81 -2.61
C VAL A 218 22.14 -14.33 -2.62
N ARG A 219 22.81 -15.01 -3.54
CA ARG A 219 22.82 -16.50 -3.57
C ARG A 219 23.33 -17.08 -2.27
N ASN A 220 24.47 -16.61 -1.78
CA ASN A 220 25.06 -17.08 -0.51
C ASN A 220 24.10 -16.88 0.67
N TYR A 221 23.38 -15.75 0.70
CA TYR A 221 22.36 -15.50 1.74
C TYR A 221 21.19 -16.47 1.65
N ILE A 222 20.67 -16.71 0.45
CA ILE A 222 19.57 -17.68 0.23
C ILE A 222 20.03 -19.08 0.65
N ASP A 223 21.24 -19.49 0.30
CA ASP A 223 21.79 -20.79 0.69
C ASP A 223 21.99 -20.91 2.20
N ASP A 224 22.37 -19.82 2.87
CA ASP A 224 22.43 -19.79 4.34
C ASP A 224 21.02 -19.94 4.95
N CYS A 225 20.01 -19.24 4.41
CA CYS A 225 18.62 -19.43 4.83
C CYS A 225 18.18 -20.90 4.71
N LYS A 226 18.52 -21.55 3.60
CA LYS A 226 18.22 -22.99 3.39
C LYS A 226 18.97 -23.89 4.38
N LYS A 227 20.25 -23.65 4.63
CA LYS A 227 21.06 -24.38 5.62
C LYS A 227 20.48 -24.25 7.04
N ARG A 228 19.91 -23.10 7.37
CA ARG A 228 19.25 -22.82 8.64
C ARG A 228 17.82 -23.35 8.71
N ASN A 229 17.34 -24.06 7.68
CA ASN A 229 15.97 -24.55 7.54
C ASN A 229 14.90 -23.45 7.66
N MET A 230 15.19 -22.24 7.16
CA MET A 230 14.19 -21.19 7.05
C MET A 230 13.14 -21.55 5.99
N SER A 231 11.93 -21.09 6.18
CA SER A 231 10.82 -21.36 5.26
C SER A 231 10.81 -20.35 4.11
N GLY A 232 10.96 -20.84 2.88
CA GLY A 232 10.71 -20.02 1.68
C GLY A 232 9.22 -19.69 1.56
N ARG A 233 8.90 -18.42 1.38
CA ARG A 233 7.53 -17.92 1.21
C ARG A 233 7.54 -16.75 0.24
N TYR A 234 7.15 -16.99 -0.99
CA TYR A 234 7.04 -15.95 -2.03
C TYR A 234 5.65 -16.01 -2.68
N ILE A 235 4.93 -14.91 -2.65
CA ILE A 235 3.56 -14.79 -3.19
C ILE A 235 3.59 -14.14 -4.57
N GLY A 236 4.55 -13.23 -4.80
CA GLY A 236 4.62 -12.43 -6.02
C GLY A 236 3.72 -11.18 -5.97
N SER A 237 3.33 -10.75 -4.77
CA SER A 237 2.72 -9.46 -4.46
C SER A 237 3.49 -8.86 -3.31
N LEU A 238 4.10 -7.69 -3.51
CA LEU A 238 4.93 -7.04 -2.49
C LEU A 238 4.13 -6.81 -1.21
N VAL A 239 2.92 -6.32 -1.32
CA VAL A 239 2.06 -6.04 -0.16
C VAL A 239 1.78 -7.29 0.66
N ALA A 240 1.54 -8.43 0.01
CA ALA A 240 1.22 -9.69 0.71
C ALA A 240 2.46 -10.31 1.36
N ASP A 241 3.59 -10.31 0.67
CA ASP A 241 4.87 -10.79 1.21
C ASP A 241 5.35 -9.91 2.36
N PHE A 242 5.27 -8.59 2.21
CA PHE A 242 5.61 -7.62 3.25
C PHE A 242 4.72 -7.78 4.49
N HIS A 243 3.41 -7.86 4.31
CA HIS A 243 2.45 -8.03 5.42
C HIS A 243 2.73 -9.29 6.23
N ARG A 244 3.03 -10.41 5.55
CA ARG A 244 3.43 -11.65 6.22
C ARG A 244 4.70 -11.46 7.04
N ASN A 245 5.73 -10.85 6.45
CA ASN A 245 7.01 -10.65 7.12
C ASN A 245 6.90 -9.66 8.29
N LEU A 246 6.07 -8.63 8.18
CA LEU A 246 5.76 -7.72 9.28
C LEU A 246 5.18 -8.48 10.48
N LEU A 247 4.28 -9.45 10.25
CA LEU A 247 3.60 -10.19 11.32
C LEU A 247 4.39 -11.38 11.86
N LYS A 248 5.20 -12.05 11.04
CA LYS A 248 5.85 -13.31 11.37
C LYS A 248 7.36 -13.21 11.52
N GLY A 249 7.94 -12.08 11.18
CA GLY A 249 9.37 -11.92 11.05
C GLY A 249 9.92 -12.56 9.77
N GLY A 250 11.13 -12.19 9.40
CA GLY A 250 11.78 -12.67 8.20
C GLY A 250 12.21 -11.53 7.28
N ILE A 251 12.53 -11.88 6.05
CA ILE A 251 12.99 -10.91 5.04
C ILE A 251 12.22 -11.09 3.74
N TYR A 252 11.86 -9.96 3.12
CA TYR A 252 11.47 -9.88 1.71
C TYR A 252 12.62 -9.29 0.92
N MET A 253 12.96 -9.91 -0.21
CA MET A 253 14.03 -9.46 -1.09
C MET A 253 13.53 -9.37 -2.53
N TYR A 254 13.88 -8.27 -3.20
CA TYR A 254 13.65 -8.05 -4.62
C TYR A 254 14.98 -7.62 -5.26
N PRO A 255 15.95 -8.58 -5.43
CA PRO A 255 17.27 -8.28 -5.94
C PRO A 255 17.20 -7.91 -7.43
N ALA A 256 18.12 -7.06 -7.88
CA ALA A 256 18.33 -6.82 -9.30
C ALA A 256 18.79 -8.13 -9.99
N THR A 257 18.31 -8.33 -11.19
CA THR A 257 18.63 -9.44 -12.11
C THR A 257 19.29 -8.91 -13.37
#